data_f77d1cd926cb287fae3a72d6e066efbe
#
_entry.id   f77d1cd926cb287fae3a72d6e066efbe
#
_cell.length_a   1.000
_cell.length_b   1.000
_cell.length_c   1.000
_cell.angle_alpha   90.00
_cell.angle_beta   90.00
_cell.angle_gamma   90.00
#
_symmetry.space_group_name_H-M   'P 1'
#
loop_
_entity.id
_entity.type
_entity.pdbx_description
1 polymer ?
#
loop_
_entity_poly.entity_id
_entity_poly.type
_entity_poly.pdbx_seq_one_letter_code
_entity_poly.pdbx_strand_id
1 'polypeptide(L)'
;MDKTMQAVVTHGPKDYRVETVPVPVPAREEILIEVDAVGICASDMKCWLGGALFWGANGSGGYVEAPVIAGHEYSGRVVALGDGAADKHHVRLGDRIVAEQIVPCGECRYCLNDQYWMCQRHYIFGFKRQTNGGMAKYNLFPANAIVHQVPESLTIGEAAYIEPMACAWHAVDRGEIKPNDTVVICGVGNIGLCMLQIAKLRLNGTGTLIALDTKPYRLELATQFGADVVIDVTRENAVQKVRDLTDGYGCDVYIEASGNPAAVSQGLEMIRKLGTFVEFSVFNEPATINWTIIGDSKELNIHGSHLGPGGYAPSIQALAEHSVDVRPLVAEAFPLDRFDEAMEAALSGDVLKTLVVPI
;
A
#
# COMPACT_ATOMS: atom_id res chain seq x y z
N MET A 1 14.32 -7.40 28.72
CA MET A 1 13.30 -7.61 27.68
C MET A 1 12.47 -8.82 28.08
N ASP A 2 11.15 -8.81 27.89
CA ASP A 2 10.28 -9.93 28.21
C ASP A 2 10.64 -11.15 27.34
N LYS A 3 10.35 -12.37 27.84
CA LYS A 3 10.62 -13.59 27.08
C LYS A 3 9.51 -13.92 26.07
N THR A 4 8.32 -13.38 26.30
CA THR A 4 7.12 -13.58 25.48
C THR A 4 6.43 -12.25 25.22
N MET A 5 5.61 -12.20 24.17
CA MET A 5 4.81 -11.04 23.77
C MET A 5 3.45 -11.48 23.28
N GLN A 6 2.49 -10.56 23.25
CA GLN A 6 1.21 -10.78 22.54
C GLN A 6 1.39 -10.48 21.05
N ALA A 7 0.74 -11.29 20.21
CA ALA A 7 0.74 -11.13 18.76
C ALA A 7 -0.58 -11.61 18.14
N VAL A 8 -1.01 -11.01 17.04
CA VAL A 8 -2.10 -11.52 16.21
C VAL A 8 -1.54 -12.55 15.23
N VAL A 9 -1.83 -13.81 15.47
CA VAL A 9 -1.36 -14.94 14.66
C VAL A 9 -2.47 -15.41 13.72
N THR A 10 -2.16 -15.41 12.42
CA THR A 10 -3.05 -15.89 11.35
C THR A 10 -2.88 -17.40 11.19
N HIS A 11 -3.95 -18.17 11.39
CA HIS A 11 -4.00 -19.62 11.17
C HIS A 11 -4.75 -20.00 9.89
N GLY A 12 -5.69 -19.17 9.45
CA GLY A 12 -6.52 -19.39 8.28
C GLY A 12 -7.49 -18.25 8.03
N PRO A 13 -8.34 -18.33 7.02
CA PRO A 13 -9.41 -17.37 6.80
C PRO A 13 -10.30 -17.24 8.04
N LYS A 14 -10.50 -15.98 8.51
CA LYS A 14 -11.26 -15.65 9.73
C LYS A 14 -10.77 -16.34 11.01
N ASP A 15 -9.55 -16.87 11.00
CA ASP A 15 -8.91 -17.51 12.14
C ASP A 15 -7.59 -16.78 12.47
N TYR A 16 -7.73 -15.60 13.05
CA TYR A 16 -6.66 -14.75 13.56
C TYR A 16 -6.83 -14.69 15.08
N ARG A 17 -5.77 -15.00 15.81
CA ARG A 17 -5.84 -15.15 17.26
C ARG A 17 -4.81 -14.27 17.94
N VAL A 18 -5.21 -13.62 19.02
CA VAL A 18 -4.25 -12.97 19.91
C VAL A 18 -3.60 -14.05 20.78
N GLU A 19 -2.34 -14.32 20.56
CA GLU A 19 -1.58 -15.39 21.21
C GLU A 19 -0.34 -14.85 21.91
N THR A 20 0.08 -15.59 22.95
CA THR A 20 1.38 -15.35 23.60
C THR A 20 2.45 -16.14 22.85
N VAL A 21 3.38 -15.43 22.22
CA VAL A 21 4.47 -16.00 21.44
C VAL A 21 5.84 -15.61 22.02
N PRO A 22 6.91 -16.36 21.74
CA PRO A 22 8.26 -15.94 22.14
C PRO A 22 8.67 -14.62 21.48
N VAL A 23 9.36 -13.75 22.23
CA VAL A 23 10.05 -12.59 21.65
C VAL A 23 11.25 -13.09 20.85
N PRO A 24 11.39 -12.72 19.56
CA PRO A 24 12.53 -13.15 18.76
C PRO A 24 13.82 -12.52 19.26
N VAL A 25 14.92 -13.26 19.11
CA VAL A 25 16.26 -12.79 19.45
C VAL A 25 17.02 -12.52 18.15
N PRO A 26 17.50 -11.30 17.92
CA PRO A 26 18.15 -10.97 16.65
C PRO A 26 19.47 -11.76 16.49
N ALA A 27 19.59 -12.47 15.38
CA ALA A 27 20.81 -13.09 14.93
C ALA A 27 21.74 -12.05 14.27
N ARG A 28 22.85 -12.51 13.69
CA ARG A 28 23.77 -11.62 12.99
C ARG A 28 23.07 -10.77 11.94
N GLU A 29 23.31 -9.46 11.97
CA GLU A 29 22.80 -8.45 11.06
C GLU A 29 21.27 -8.27 11.08
N GLU A 30 20.58 -8.84 12.06
CA GLU A 30 19.14 -8.66 12.27
C GLU A 30 18.85 -7.55 13.27
N ILE A 31 17.67 -6.95 13.15
CA ILE A 31 17.20 -5.84 14.00
C ILE A 31 15.91 -6.26 14.70
N LEU A 32 15.82 -6.10 16.01
CA LEU A 32 14.58 -6.19 16.74
C LEU A 32 14.05 -4.79 17.03
N ILE A 33 12.81 -4.55 16.65
CA ILE A 33 12.09 -3.30 16.93
C ILE A 33 10.93 -3.54 17.92
N GLU A 34 10.64 -2.53 18.73
CA GLU A 34 9.36 -2.39 19.42
C GLU A 34 8.42 -1.61 18.49
N VAL A 35 7.29 -2.21 18.14
CA VAL A 35 6.37 -1.67 17.14
C VAL A 35 5.54 -0.53 17.73
N ASP A 36 5.45 0.60 17.04
CA ASP A 36 4.66 1.76 17.44
C ASP A 36 3.15 1.55 17.16
N ALA A 37 2.82 1.24 15.92
CA ALA A 37 1.47 0.96 15.44
C ALA A 37 1.53 0.24 14.09
N VAL A 38 0.45 -0.47 13.75
CA VAL A 38 0.30 -1.22 12.49
C VAL A 38 -1.00 -0.82 11.80
N GLY A 39 -0.92 -0.42 10.53
CA GLY A 39 -2.11 -0.19 9.71
C GLY A 39 -2.74 -1.51 9.23
N ILE A 40 -4.07 -1.56 9.21
CA ILE A 40 -4.80 -2.63 8.54
C ILE A 40 -4.93 -2.27 7.05
N CYS A 41 -4.37 -3.10 6.18
CA CYS A 41 -4.41 -2.96 4.74
C CYS A 41 -5.62 -3.65 4.11
N ALA A 42 -6.00 -3.23 2.92
CA ALA A 42 -7.00 -3.94 2.11
C ALA A 42 -6.59 -5.39 1.82
N SER A 43 -5.29 -5.68 1.73
CA SER A 43 -4.77 -7.05 1.58
C SER A 43 -4.97 -7.90 2.84
N ASP A 44 -4.85 -7.33 4.04
CA ASP A 44 -5.15 -8.02 5.30
C ASP A 44 -6.65 -8.40 5.36
N MET A 45 -7.54 -7.47 4.96
CA MET A 45 -8.97 -7.73 4.87
C MET A 45 -9.30 -8.84 3.87
N LYS A 46 -8.69 -8.83 2.68
CA LYS A 46 -8.86 -9.87 1.66
C LYS A 46 -8.30 -11.22 2.13
N CYS A 47 -7.17 -11.20 2.83
CA CYS A 47 -6.59 -12.39 3.46
C CYS A 47 -7.53 -12.95 4.54
N TRP A 48 -8.05 -12.10 5.43
CA TRP A 48 -9.05 -12.47 6.43
C TRP A 48 -10.30 -13.11 5.80
N LEU A 49 -10.79 -12.57 4.69
CA LEU A 49 -11.98 -13.08 3.99
C LEU A 49 -11.73 -14.36 3.18
N GLY A 50 -10.51 -14.87 3.13
CA GLY A 50 -10.19 -16.11 2.42
C GLY A 50 -9.93 -15.94 0.93
N GLY A 51 -9.49 -14.76 0.49
CA GLY A 51 -9.21 -14.46 -0.90
C GLY A 51 -8.24 -15.46 -1.55
N ALA A 52 -8.56 -15.91 -2.78
CA ALA A 52 -7.85 -16.97 -3.49
C ALA A 52 -6.36 -16.68 -3.72
N LEU A 53 -6.00 -15.41 -3.90
CA LEU A 53 -4.59 -14.99 -4.02
C LEU A 53 -3.78 -15.36 -2.78
N PHE A 54 -4.38 -15.22 -1.59
CA PHE A 54 -3.72 -15.44 -0.30
C PHE A 54 -3.69 -16.90 0.10
N TRP A 55 -4.78 -17.63 -0.09
CA TRP A 55 -4.96 -18.99 0.40
C TRP A 55 -4.94 -20.07 -0.67
N GLY A 56 -4.90 -19.67 -1.95
CA GLY A 56 -5.00 -20.57 -3.08
C GLY A 56 -6.44 -20.85 -3.49
N ALA A 57 -6.60 -21.35 -4.72
CA ALA A 57 -7.85 -21.82 -5.27
C ALA A 57 -7.59 -23.05 -6.14
N ASN A 58 -8.53 -23.99 -6.17
CA ASN A 58 -8.51 -25.17 -7.05
C ASN A 58 -7.20 -25.99 -6.97
N GLY A 59 -6.58 -26.09 -5.77
CA GLY A 59 -5.36 -26.86 -5.56
C GLY A 59 -4.05 -26.13 -5.87
N SER A 60 -4.10 -24.87 -6.30
CA SER A 60 -2.93 -23.98 -6.31
C SER A 60 -2.68 -23.45 -4.89
N GLY A 61 -1.44 -23.47 -4.43
CA GLY A 61 -1.06 -22.87 -3.15
C GLY A 61 -1.25 -21.35 -3.19
N GLY A 62 -1.82 -20.78 -2.13
CA GLY A 62 -1.80 -19.34 -1.90
C GLY A 62 -0.41 -18.86 -1.46
N TYR A 63 -0.26 -17.56 -1.32
CA TYR A 63 1.03 -17.04 -0.96
C TYR A 63 1.25 -16.86 0.55
N VAL A 64 0.21 -17.03 1.37
CA VAL A 64 0.29 -17.00 2.83
C VAL A 64 0.83 -18.32 3.38
N GLU A 65 1.75 -18.24 4.32
CA GLU A 65 2.34 -19.38 5.03
C GLU A 65 1.94 -19.35 6.51
N ALA A 66 0.72 -19.78 6.81
CA ALA A 66 0.23 -19.89 8.18
C ALA A 66 0.92 -21.04 8.96
N PRO A 67 1.07 -20.91 10.32
CA PRO A 67 0.80 -19.72 11.11
C PRO A 67 1.83 -18.63 10.90
N VAL A 68 1.39 -17.35 10.91
CA VAL A 68 2.24 -16.18 10.73
C VAL A 68 1.65 -15.00 11.50
N ILE A 69 2.48 -14.11 12.07
CA ILE A 69 2.01 -12.87 12.67
C ILE A 69 1.64 -11.90 11.55
N ALA A 70 0.43 -11.32 11.61
CA ALA A 70 -0.12 -10.46 10.57
C ALA A 70 0.48 -9.03 10.57
N GLY A 71 0.15 -8.23 9.51
CA GLY A 71 0.42 -6.80 9.39
C GLY A 71 1.77 -6.46 8.74
N HIS A 72 1.73 -5.49 7.80
CA HIS A 72 2.92 -5.09 7.04
C HIS A 72 3.10 -3.56 6.92
N GLU A 73 2.16 -2.76 7.40
CA GLU A 73 2.20 -1.30 7.40
C GLU A 73 2.57 -0.78 8.80
N TYR A 74 3.85 -0.77 9.16
CA TYR A 74 4.28 -0.42 10.52
C TYR A 74 5.66 0.19 10.58
N SER A 75 5.92 0.93 11.65
CA SER A 75 7.23 1.39 12.09
C SER A 75 7.46 1.03 13.55
N GLY A 76 8.68 1.23 14.04
CA GLY A 76 8.99 1.00 15.44
C GLY A 76 10.39 1.44 15.83
N ARG A 77 10.71 1.28 17.10
CA ARG A 77 12.01 1.65 17.68
C ARG A 77 12.93 0.46 17.80
N VAL A 78 14.18 0.65 17.43
CA VAL A 78 15.24 -0.36 17.59
C VAL A 78 15.49 -0.62 19.07
N VAL A 79 15.22 -1.85 19.52
CA VAL A 79 15.41 -2.27 20.92
C VAL A 79 16.51 -3.30 21.10
N ALA A 80 16.90 -4.03 20.04
CA ALA A 80 18.07 -4.89 20.04
C ALA A 80 18.66 -5.03 18.63
N LEU A 81 19.96 -5.27 18.58
CA LEU A 81 20.73 -5.42 17.34
C LEU A 81 21.57 -6.70 17.43
N GLY A 82 21.51 -7.50 16.38
CA GLY A 82 22.46 -8.59 16.17
C GLY A 82 23.84 -8.07 15.75
N ASP A 83 24.85 -8.92 15.88
CA ASP A 83 26.23 -8.55 15.51
C ASP A 83 26.30 -8.02 14.07
N GLY A 84 26.87 -6.83 13.88
CA GLY A 84 27.03 -6.18 12.57
C GLY A 84 25.78 -5.45 12.05
N ALA A 85 24.62 -5.55 12.70
CA ALA A 85 23.38 -4.92 12.24
C ALA A 85 23.47 -3.38 12.22
N ALA A 86 24.12 -2.79 13.25
CA ALA A 86 24.30 -1.34 13.35
C ALA A 86 25.02 -0.76 12.14
N ASP A 87 26.13 -1.38 11.74
CA ASP A 87 26.95 -0.92 10.61
C ASP A 87 26.25 -1.18 9.27
N LYS A 88 25.64 -2.37 9.11
CA LYS A 88 24.98 -2.77 7.87
C LYS A 88 23.78 -1.90 7.54
N HIS A 89 22.94 -1.63 8.52
CA HIS A 89 21.70 -0.90 8.32
C HIS A 89 21.79 0.59 8.69
N HIS A 90 22.97 1.05 9.18
CA HIS A 90 23.21 2.43 9.64
C HIS A 90 22.20 2.88 10.70
N VAL A 91 21.93 2.00 11.70
CA VAL A 91 20.97 2.23 12.78
C VAL A 91 21.61 2.05 14.16
N ARG A 92 20.97 2.65 15.17
CA ARG A 92 21.36 2.55 16.59
C ARG A 92 20.16 2.17 17.44
N LEU A 93 20.41 1.70 18.66
CA LEU A 93 19.37 1.53 19.66
C LEU A 93 18.61 2.84 19.88
N GLY A 94 17.29 2.75 19.89
CA GLY A 94 16.39 3.88 20.04
C GLY A 94 15.99 4.58 18.73
N ASP A 95 16.70 4.35 17.61
CA ASP A 95 16.29 4.89 16.32
C ASP A 95 14.89 4.39 15.94
N ARG A 96 14.07 5.27 15.38
CA ARG A 96 12.78 4.91 14.80
C ARG A 96 12.96 4.56 13.34
N ILE A 97 12.48 3.38 12.95
CA ILE A 97 12.71 2.85 11.60
C ILE A 97 11.47 2.18 11.02
N VAL A 98 11.46 2.06 9.70
CA VAL A 98 10.53 1.24 8.92
C VAL A 98 11.33 0.35 7.98
N ALA A 99 10.85 -0.86 7.73
CA ALA A 99 11.39 -1.70 6.66
C ALA A 99 10.46 -1.69 5.45
N GLU A 100 11.03 -1.81 4.25
CA GLU A 100 10.22 -2.12 3.07
C GLU A 100 9.49 -3.44 3.27
N GLN A 101 8.24 -3.53 2.82
CA GLN A 101 7.38 -4.67 3.13
C GLN A 101 7.88 -5.99 2.55
N ILE A 102 8.80 -5.97 1.58
CA ILE A 102 9.42 -7.16 0.99
C ILE A 102 10.89 -7.27 1.41
N VAL A 103 11.29 -8.47 1.80
CA VAL A 103 12.70 -8.79 2.10
C VAL A 103 13.30 -9.52 0.90
N PRO A 104 14.26 -8.92 0.16
CA PRO A 104 14.87 -9.54 -1.00
C PRO A 104 15.72 -10.75 -0.61
N CYS A 105 15.68 -11.81 -1.43
CA CYS A 105 16.56 -12.97 -1.20
C CYS A 105 18.02 -12.71 -1.60
N GLY A 106 18.29 -11.68 -2.40
CA GLY A 106 19.63 -11.31 -2.88
C GLY A 106 20.22 -12.22 -3.97
N GLU A 107 19.58 -13.34 -4.32
CA GLU A 107 20.14 -14.36 -5.23
C GLU A 107 19.32 -14.63 -6.50
N CYS A 108 18.03 -14.31 -6.50
CA CYS A 108 17.18 -14.55 -7.66
C CYS A 108 17.43 -13.53 -8.78
N ARG A 109 17.01 -13.86 -10.00
CA ARG A 109 17.16 -13.01 -11.17
C ARG A 109 16.70 -11.57 -10.92
N TYR A 110 15.58 -11.38 -10.24
CA TYR A 110 15.01 -10.07 -10.00
C TYR A 110 15.88 -9.27 -9.02
N CYS A 111 16.31 -9.88 -7.91
CA CYS A 111 17.19 -9.21 -6.95
C CYS A 111 18.54 -8.81 -7.57
N LEU A 112 19.11 -9.67 -8.43
CA LEU A 112 20.38 -9.41 -9.11
C LEU A 112 20.31 -8.34 -10.21
N ASN A 113 19.09 -7.94 -10.62
CA ASN A 113 18.84 -6.88 -11.60
C ASN A 113 18.13 -5.67 -10.98
N ASP A 114 18.31 -5.43 -9.69
CA ASP A 114 17.70 -4.30 -8.94
C ASP A 114 16.17 -4.23 -9.05
N GLN A 115 15.51 -5.36 -9.30
CA GLN A 115 14.06 -5.54 -9.37
C GLN A 115 13.56 -6.30 -8.14
N TYR A 116 14.12 -6.01 -6.97
CA TYR A 116 13.94 -6.77 -5.73
C TYR A 116 12.48 -6.88 -5.28
N TRP A 117 11.63 -5.91 -5.60
CA TRP A 117 10.19 -5.96 -5.28
C TRP A 117 9.44 -7.09 -5.99
N MET A 118 10.04 -7.65 -7.07
CA MET A 118 9.57 -8.83 -7.78
C MET A 118 10.33 -10.10 -7.36
N CYS A 119 10.96 -10.09 -6.18
CA CYS A 119 11.72 -11.22 -5.67
C CYS A 119 10.92 -12.51 -5.73
N GLN A 120 11.51 -13.58 -6.30
CA GLN A 120 10.82 -14.85 -6.50
C GLN A 120 10.46 -15.57 -5.18
N ARG A 121 11.19 -15.33 -4.09
CA ARG A 121 10.85 -15.84 -2.75
C ARG A 121 9.64 -15.12 -2.16
N HIS A 122 9.42 -13.87 -2.54
CA HIS A 122 8.30 -13.03 -2.16
C HIS A 122 8.08 -12.99 -0.63
N TYR A 123 9.17 -12.78 0.12
CA TYR A 123 9.14 -12.67 1.57
C TYR A 123 8.54 -11.32 1.99
N ILE A 124 7.23 -11.23 2.03
CA ILE A 124 6.48 -10.06 2.49
C ILE A 124 6.14 -10.23 3.96
N PHE A 125 6.38 -9.18 4.76
CA PHE A 125 5.98 -9.15 6.16
C PHE A 125 4.48 -9.41 6.33
N GLY A 126 4.12 -10.16 7.36
CA GLY A 126 2.74 -10.46 7.69
C GLY A 126 2.11 -11.62 6.92
N PHE A 127 2.80 -12.19 5.91
CA PHE A 127 2.27 -13.27 5.07
C PHE A 127 3.19 -14.48 4.97
N LYS A 128 4.45 -14.36 5.35
CA LYS A 128 5.45 -15.43 5.28
C LYS A 128 6.07 -15.71 6.64
N ARG A 129 6.31 -16.98 6.97
CA ARG A 129 6.91 -17.36 8.26
C ARG A 129 8.29 -16.78 8.50
N GLN A 130 9.04 -16.52 7.44
CA GLN A 130 10.37 -15.90 7.48
C GLN A 130 10.30 -14.40 7.78
N THR A 131 9.13 -13.78 7.54
CA THR A 131 8.88 -12.36 7.70
C THR A 131 7.56 -12.15 8.42
N ASN A 132 7.55 -12.47 9.72
CA ASN A 132 6.42 -12.17 10.59
C ASN A 132 6.10 -10.67 10.54
N GLY A 133 4.81 -10.34 10.65
CA GLY A 133 4.32 -8.97 10.60
C GLY A 133 4.43 -8.20 11.91
N GLY A 134 3.98 -6.95 11.86
CA GLY A 134 4.07 -6.00 12.96
C GLY A 134 2.90 -6.04 13.95
N MET A 135 1.87 -6.88 13.75
CA MET A 135 0.77 -7.00 14.73
C MET A 135 1.22 -7.79 15.97
N ALA A 136 2.31 -7.33 16.58
CA ALA A 136 2.93 -7.85 17.79
C ALA A 136 3.71 -6.72 18.46
N LYS A 137 4.00 -6.87 19.76
CA LYS A 137 4.79 -5.87 20.49
C LYS A 137 6.18 -5.67 19.90
N TYR A 138 6.80 -6.75 19.44
CA TYR A 138 8.14 -6.71 18.81
C TYR A 138 8.10 -7.39 17.45
N ASN A 139 8.89 -6.86 16.51
CA ASN A 139 9.09 -7.48 15.20
C ASN A 139 10.60 -7.59 14.89
N LEU A 140 10.98 -8.67 14.22
CA LEU A 140 12.34 -8.93 13.78
C LEU A 140 12.50 -8.59 12.30
N PHE A 141 13.40 -7.67 11.98
CA PHE A 141 13.82 -7.40 10.61
C PHE A 141 15.00 -8.32 10.24
N PRO A 142 14.82 -9.21 9.24
CA PRO A 142 15.90 -10.06 8.76
C PRO A 142 17.09 -9.27 8.22
N ALA A 143 18.25 -9.90 8.16
CA ALA A 143 19.49 -9.29 7.70
C ALA A 143 19.41 -8.62 6.32
N ASN A 144 18.54 -9.10 5.42
CA ASN A 144 18.33 -8.53 4.08
C ASN A 144 17.18 -7.52 4.00
N ALA A 145 16.58 -7.14 5.12
CA ALA A 145 15.55 -6.10 5.13
C ALA A 145 16.15 -4.76 4.64
N ILE A 146 15.36 -4.05 3.84
CA ILE A 146 15.71 -2.69 3.40
C ILE A 146 15.08 -1.74 4.42
N VAL A 147 15.91 -0.98 5.13
CA VAL A 147 15.51 -0.19 6.30
C VAL A 147 15.67 1.30 6.03
N HIS A 148 14.70 2.08 6.49
CA HIS A 148 14.70 3.54 6.40
C HIS A 148 14.50 4.15 7.79
N GLN A 149 15.20 5.25 8.08
CA GLN A 149 15.00 6.01 9.32
C GLN A 149 13.73 6.84 9.23
N VAL A 150 12.98 6.88 10.34
CA VAL A 150 11.73 7.64 10.46
C VAL A 150 11.97 8.85 11.38
N PRO A 151 11.72 10.09 10.92
CA PRO A 151 11.86 11.28 11.74
C PRO A 151 10.95 11.26 12.98
N GLU A 152 11.46 11.75 14.11
CA GLU A 152 10.69 11.90 15.35
C GLU A 152 9.51 12.87 15.24
N SER A 153 9.52 13.74 14.23
CA SER A 153 8.41 14.68 13.95
C SER A 153 7.14 13.99 13.48
N LEU A 154 7.24 12.78 12.90
CA LEU A 154 6.08 12.02 12.45
C LEU A 154 5.35 11.37 13.62
N THR A 155 4.03 11.50 13.66
CA THR A 155 3.17 10.73 14.58
C THR A 155 3.25 9.23 14.27
N ILE A 156 2.77 8.38 15.17
CA ILE A 156 2.70 6.93 14.93
C ILE A 156 1.79 6.59 13.75
N GLY A 157 0.71 7.36 13.54
CA GLY A 157 -0.20 7.19 12.41
C GLY A 157 0.47 7.55 11.09
N GLU A 158 1.17 8.69 11.00
CA GLU A 158 1.91 9.08 9.80
C GLU A 158 3.02 8.09 9.46
N ALA A 159 3.70 7.56 10.49
CA ALA A 159 4.75 6.57 10.28
C ALA A 159 4.21 5.21 9.78
N ALA A 160 3.02 4.80 10.20
CA ALA A 160 2.33 3.62 9.67
C ALA A 160 1.87 3.81 8.20
N TYR A 161 1.76 5.07 7.75
CA TYR A 161 1.42 5.40 6.36
C TYR A 161 2.62 5.40 5.40
N ILE A 162 3.85 5.27 5.88
CA ILE A 162 5.04 5.29 5.00
C ILE A 162 4.95 4.19 3.94
N GLU A 163 4.57 2.98 4.33
CA GLU A 163 4.43 1.85 3.41
C GLU A 163 3.31 2.07 2.37
N PRO A 164 2.05 2.38 2.76
CA PRO A 164 1.00 2.68 1.79
C PRO A 164 1.35 3.85 0.85
N MET A 165 1.97 4.90 1.38
CA MET A 165 2.41 6.05 0.60
C MET A 165 3.50 5.65 -0.40
N ALA A 166 4.43 4.76 -0.02
CA ALA A 166 5.46 4.24 -0.92
C ALA A 166 4.84 3.45 -2.09
N CYS A 167 3.81 2.63 -1.82
CA CYS A 167 3.05 1.93 -2.86
C CYS A 167 2.34 2.90 -3.81
N ALA A 168 1.71 3.94 -3.24
CA ALA A 168 1.07 5.00 -4.02
C ALA A 168 2.09 5.76 -4.89
N TRP A 169 3.27 6.05 -4.34
CA TRP A 169 4.36 6.69 -5.05
C TRP A 169 4.77 5.91 -6.27
N HIS A 170 5.04 4.62 -6.10
CA HIS A 170 5.41 3.73 -7.21
C HIS A 170 4.32 3.69 -8.29
N ALA A 171 3.05 3.56 -7.90
CA ALA A 171 1.96 3.53 -8.87
C ALA A 171 1.85 4.83 -9.69
N VAL A 172 2.01 5.99 -9.05
CA VAL A 172 1.99 7.29 -9.74
C VAL A 172 3.19 7.44 -10.68
N ASP A 173 4.38 6.99 -10.26
CA ASP A 173 5.58 7.02 -11.12
C ASP A 173 5.43 6.10 -12.34
N ARG A 174 4.72 4.97 -12.22
CA ARG A 174 4.35 4.12 -13.37
C ARG A 174 3.44 4.85 -14.38
N GLY A 175 2.73 5.89 -13.94
CA GLY A 175 1.91 6.72 -14.81
C GLY A 175 2.71 7.68 -15.70
N GLU A 176 3.97 7.94 -15.39
CA GLU A 176 4.85 8.86 -16.13
C GLU A 176 4.21 10.25 -16.36
N ILE A 177 3.51 10.75 -15.34
CA ILE A 177 2.75 12.00 -15.37
C ILE A 177 3.66 13.18 -15.77
N LYS A 178 3.19 13.97 -16.72
CA LYS A 178 3.88 15.16 -17.24
C LYS A 178 3.11 16.44 -16.89
N PRO A 179 3.78 17.60 -16.90
CA PRO A 179 3.09 18.89 -16.81
C PRO A 179 1.99 19.01 -17.88
N ASN A 180 0.84 19.56 -17.49
CA ASN A 180 -0.38 19.75 -18.29
C ASN A 180 -1.16 18.45 -18.63
N ASP A 181 -0.77 17.29 -18.11
CA ASP A 181 -1.57 16.07 -18.28
C ASP A 181 -2.93 16.21 -17.58
N THR A 182 -3.93 15.54 -18.12
CA THR A 182 -5.16 15.22 -17.43
C THR A 182 -5.04 13.83 -16.82
N VAL A 183 -5.04 13.78 -15.48
CA VAL A 183 -4.85 12.56 -14.70
C VAL A 183 -6.14 12.16 -14.01
N VAL A 184 -6.53 10.92 -14.17
CA VAL A 184 -7.70 10.33 -13.48
C VAL A 184 -7.24 9.30 -12.46
N ILE A 185 -7.64 9.47 -11.20
CA ILE A 185 -7.49 8.46 -10.14
C ILE A 185 -8.87 7.83 -9.91
N CYS A 186 -9.01 6.56 -10.25
CA CYS A 186 -10.25 5.81 -10.06
C CYS A 186 -10.21 4.98 -8.79
N GLY A 187 -11.09 5.31 -7.85
CA GLY A 187 -11.09 4.76 -6.50
C GLY A 187 -10.21 5.58 -5.56
N VAL A 188 -10.78 6.65 -4.99
CA VAL A 188 -10.09 7.49 -4.00
C VAL A 188 -10.37 6.98 -2.57
N GLY A 189 -10.11 5.68 -2.36
CA GLY A 189 -9.98 5.08 -1.04
C GLY A 189 -8.64 5.48 -0.40
N ASN A 190 -8.21 4.70 0.60
CA ASN A 190 -6.98 4.97 1.34
C ASN A 190 -5.75 5.22 0.43
N ILE A 191 -5.44 4.29 -0.46
CA ILE A 191 -4.29 4.41 -1.39
C ILE A 191 -4.55 5.44 -2.49
N GLY A 192 -5.78 5.48 -3.04
CA GLY A 192 -6.11 6.44 -4.09
C GLY A 192 -6.00 7.90 -3.65
N LEU A 193 -6.30 8.22 -2.39
CA LEU A 193 -6.08 9.55 -1.82
C LEU A 193 -4.58 9.87 -1.63
N CYS A 194 -3.75 8.87 -1.36
CA CYS A 194 -2.29 9.02 -1.39
C CYS A 194 -1.80 9.29 -2.82
N MET A 195 -2.25 8.48 -3.80
CA MET A 195 -1.91 8.66 -5.23
C MET A 195 -2.32 10.05 -5.73
N LEU A 196 -3.48 10.53 -5.32
CA LEU A 196 -4.01 11.84 -5.70
C LEU A 196 -3.06 12.97 -5.27
N GLN A 197 -2.60 12.95 -4.01
CA GLN A 197 -1.66 13.95 -3.50
C GLN A 197 -0.32 13.90 -4.25
N ILE A 198 0.21 12.70 -4.51
CA ILE A 198 1.46 12.52 -5.25
C ILE A 198 1.30 12.96 -6.72
N ALA A 199 0.17 12.62 -7.38
CA ALA A 199 -0.13 13.08 -8.73
C ALA A 199 -0.20 14.62 -8.79
N LYS A 200 -0.77 15.26 -7.77
CA LYS A 200 -0.78 16.74 -7.65
C LYS A 200 0.64 17.31 -7.59
N LEU A 201 1.55 16.67 -6.84
CA LEU A 201 2.97 17.07 -6.81
C LEU A 201 3.63 16.90 -8.18
N ARG A 202 3.35 15.82 -8.91
CA ARG A 202 3.89 15.57 -10.27
C ARG A 202 3.38 16.56 -11.30
N LEU A 203 2.11 16.95 -11.22
CA LEU A 203 1.52 17.99 -12.08
C LEU A 203 2.09 19.39 -11.81
N ASN A 204 2.64 19.62 -10.62
CA ASN A 204 3.33 20.85 -10.24
C ASN A 204 2.54 22.14 -10.58
N GLY A 205 1.25 22.15 -10.27
CA GLY A 205 0.35 23.28 -10.49
C GLY A 205 -0.12 23.47 -11.94
N THR A 206 0.11 22.47 -12.80
CA THR A 206 -0.37 22.44 -14.19
C THR A 206 -1.24 21.22 -14.43
N GLY A 207 -1.97 21.18 -15.55
CA GLY A 207 -2.84 20.03 -15.87
C GLY A 207 -4.10 19.96 -15.03
N THR A 208 -4.81 18.82 -15.11
CA THR A 208 -6.09 18.59 -14.44
C THR A 208 -6.08 17.25 -13.70
N LEU A 209 -6.41 17.26 -12.40
CA LEU A 209 -6.48 16.08 -11.55
C LEU A 209 -7.94 15.75 -11.26
N ILE A 210 -8.37 14.57 -11.70
CA ILE A 210 -9.75 14.10 -11.60
C ILE A 210 -9.81 12.89 -10.66
N ALA A 211 -10.73 12.92 -9.70
CA ALA A 211 -10.97 11.83 -8.76
C ALA A 211 -12.33 11.17 -9.02
N LEU A 212 -12.36 9.83 -9.08
CA LEU A 212 -13.59 9.04 -9.25
C LEU A 212 -13.80 8.16 -8.02
N ASP A 213 -14.99 8.17 -7.43
CA ASP A 213 -15.41 7.23 -6.37
C ASP A 213 -16.94 7.12 -6.32
N THR A 214 -17.45 6.20 -5.51
CA THR A 214 -18.87 6.03 -5.19
C THR A 214 -19.26 6.65 -3.86
N LYS A 215 -18.30 7.00 -3.00
CA LYS A 215 -18.52 7.47 -1.64
C LYS A 215 -18.33 8.98 -1.55
N PRO A 216 -19.39 9.78 -1.23
CA PRO A 216 -19.30 11.24 -1.19
C PRO A 216 -18.18 11.77 -0.27
N TYR A 217 -18.02 11.20 0.93
CA TYR A 217 -16.99 11.65 1.88
C TYR A 217 -15.55 11.50 1.33
N ARG A 218 -15.30 10.48 0.48
CA ARG A 218 -13.99 10.31 -0.18
C ARG A 218 -13.75 11.34 -1.25
N LEU A 219 -14.80 11.71 -1.99
CA LEU A 219 -14.74 12.77 -2.99
C LEU A 219 -14.52 14.14 -2.32
N GLU A 220 -15.11 14.38 -1.15
CA GLU A 220 -14.84 15.57 -0.34
C GLU A 220 -13.37 15.64 0.09
N LEU A 221 -12.80 14.54 0.58
CA LEU A 221 -11.38 14.45 0.91
C LEU A 221 -10.50 14.64 -0.34
N ALA A 222 -10.87 14.06 -1.47
CA ALA A 222 -10.16 14.25 -2.73
C ALA A 222 -10.11 15.74 -3.13
N THR A 223 -11.21 16.47 -2.95
CA THR A 223 -11.26 17.93 -3.17
C THR A 223 -10.32 18.66 -2.21
N GLN A 224 -10.33 18.31 -0.91
CA GLN A 224 -9.43 18.91 0.09
C GLN A 224 -7.95 18.66 -0.24
N PHE A 225 -7.63 17.49 -0.80
CA PHE A 225 -6.28 17.12 -1.21
C PHE A 225 -5.89 17.64 -2.60
N GLY A 226 -6.76 18.44 -3.23
CA GLY A 226 -6.44 19.19 -4.43
C GLY A 226 -6.84 18.54 -5.74
N ALA A 227 -7.84 17.64 -5.76
CA ALA A 227 -8.52 17.26 -7.00
C ALA A 227 -9.19 18.50 -7.62
N ASP A 228 -8.98 18.74 -8.90
CA ASP A 228 -9.61 19.84 -9.63
C ASP A 228 -11.08 19.48 -9.98
N VAL A 229 -11.34 18.19 -10.19
CA VAL A 229 -12.68 17.68 -10.48
C VAL A 229 -12.91 16.37 -9.70
N VAL A 230 -14.10 16.22 -9.12
CA VAL A 230 -14.55 14.98 -8.51
C VAL A 230 -15.80 14.47 -9.20
N ILE A 231 -15.91 13.17 -9.40
CA ILE A 231 -17.03 12.54 -10.10
C ILE A 231 -17.56 11.38 -9.27
N ASP A 232 -18.83 11.46 -8.87
CA ASP A 232 -19.57 10.35 -8.30
C ASP A 232 -20.06 9.45 -9.44
N VAL A 233 -19.37 8.33 -9.64
CA VAL A 233 -19.66 7.39 -10.73
C VAL A 233 -21.02 6.68 -10.60
N THR A 234 -21.72 6.84 -9.47
CA THR A 234 -23.09 6.33 -9.28
C THR A 234 -24.15 7.28 -9.83
N ARG A 235 -23.77 8.54 -10.06
CA ARG A 235 -24.69 9.62 -10.47
C ARG A 235 -24.37 10.21 -11.82
N GLU A 236 -23.11 10.11 -12.27
CA GLU A 236 -22.62 10.75 -13.47
C GLU A 236 -21.97 9.74 -14.41
N ASN A 237 -22.06 9.98 -15.72
CA ASN A 237 -21.28 9.23 -16.70
C ASN A 237 -19.85 9.77 -16.73
N ALA A 238 -18.95 9.10 -15.99
CA ALA A 238 -17.56 9.53 -15.86
C ALA A 238 -16.82 9.57 -17.21
N VAL A 239 -17.06 8.61 -18.10
CA VAL A 239 -16.44 8.58 -19.44
C VAL A 239 -16.79 9.83 -20.24
N GLN A 240 -18.09 10.18 -20.29
CA GLN A 240 -18.53 11.35 -21.01
C GLN A 240 -18.00 12.63 -20.39
N LYS A 241 -18.03 12.75 -19.05
CA LYS A 241 -17.56 13.95 -18.35
C LYS A 241 -16.07 14.18 -18.55
N VAL A 242 -15.24 13.13 -18.50
CA VAL A 242 -13.79 13.26 -18.78
C VAL A 242 -13.55 13.69 -20.24
N ARG A 243 -14.30 13.14 -21.19
CA ARG A 243 -14.22 13.58 -22.59
C ARG A 243 -14.61 15.02 -22.78
N ASP A 244 -15.68 15.48 -22.12
CA ASP A 244 -16.13 16.88 -22.21
C ASP A 244 -15.07 17.85 -21.63
N LEU A 245 -14.35 17.44 -20.60
CA LEU A 245 -13.27 18.22 -19.99
C LEU A 245 -11.98 18.23 -20.83
N THR A 246 -11.86 17.37 -21.83
CA THR A 246 -10.66 17.15 -22.63
C THR A 246 -10.93 17.32 -24.14
N ASP A 247 -11.89 18.14 -24.53
CA ASP A 247 -12.26 18.39 -25.93
C ASP A 247 -12.53 17.09 -26.74
N GLY A 248 -13.01 16.06 -26.07
CA GLY A 248 -13.31 14.74 -26.66
C GLY A 248 -12.11 13.78 -26.74
N TYR A 249 -10.89 14.22 -26.40
CA TYR A 249 -9.69 13.38 -26.49
C TYR A 249 -9.66 12.28 -25.41
N GLY A 250 -9.95 12.61 -24.16
CA GLY A 250 -9.82 11.75 -23.00
C GLY A 250 -8.57 12.11 -22.16
N CYS A 251 -8.41 11.46 -21.00
CA CYS A 251 -7.28 11.72 -20.08
C CYS A 251 -5.96 11.14 -20.60
N ASP A 252 -4.86 11.75 -20.18
CA ASP A 252 -3.50 11.30 -20.49
C ASP A 252 -3.13 10.05 -19.68
N VAL A 253 -3.43 10.06 -18.38
CA VAL A 253 -3.13 8.98 -17.45
C VAL A 253 -4.38 8.60 -16.67
N TYR A 254 -4.63 7.30 -16.58
CA TYR A 254 -5.67 6.71 -15.75
C TYR A 254 -5.05 5.70 -14.79
N ILE A 255 -5.25 5.89 -13.49
CA ILE A 255 -4.76 4.97 -12.45
C ILE A 255 -5.96 4.25 -11.83
N GLU A 256 -6.00 2.93 -11.97
CA GLU A 256 -7.02 2.06 -11.41
C GLU A 256 -6.63 1.67 -9.98
N ALA A 257 -7.36 2.17 -8.98
CA ALA A 257 -7.15 1.91 -7.55
C ALA A 257 -8.44 1.47 -6.84
N SER A 258 -9.50 1.13 -7.59
CA SER A 258 -10.79 0.71 -7.03
C SER A 258 -10.94 -0.80 -6.86
N GLY A 259 -10.26 -1.59 -7.71
CA GLY A 259 -10.42 -3.04 -7.80
C GLY A 259 -11.77 -3.48 -8.34
N ASN A 260 -12.51 -2.59 -9.00
CA ASN A 260 -13.78 -2.92 -9.64
C ASN A 260 -13.54 -3.27 -11.12
N PRO A 261 -13.92 -4.48 -11.59
CA PRO A 261 -13.73 -4.86 -13.00
C PRO A 261 -14.34 -3.88 -14.02
N ALA A 262 -15.45 -3.22 -13.69
CA ALA A 262 -16.07 -2.24 -14.59
C ALA A 262 -15.20 -0.97 -14.76
N ALA A 263 -14.41 -0.60 -13.75
CA ALA A 263 -13.51 0.55 -13.82
C ALA A 263 -12.41 0.36 -14.86
N VAL A 264 -12.00 -0.88 -15.12
CA VAL A 264 -11.01 -1.20 -16.16
C VAL A 264 -11.55 -0.82 -17.55
N SER A 265 -12.76 -1.29 -17.90
CA SER A 265 -13.36 -0.96 -19.18
C SER A 265 -13.62 0.54 -19.33
N GLN A 266 -14.14 1.19 -18.29
CA GLN A 266 -14.39 2.63 -18.29
C GLN A 266 -13.08 3.42 -18.44
N GLY A 267 -12.01 3.03 -17.76
CA GLY A 267 -10.70 3.66 -17.87
C GLY A 267 -10.14 3.57 -19.29
N LEU A 268 -10.20 2.39 -19.91
CA LEU A 268 -9.76 2.20 -21.30
C LEU A 268 -10.56 3.07 -22.28
N GLU A 269 -11.84 3.35 -21.99
CA GLU A 269 -12.65 4.27 -22.78
C GLU A 269 -12.31 5.74 -22.53
N MET A 270 -11.98 6.11 -21.28
CA MET A 270 -11.63 7.48 -20.89
C MET A 270 -10.28 7.93 -21.41
N ILE A 271 -9.30 7.04 -21.48
CA ILE A 271 -7.93 7.37 -21.89
C ILE A 271 -7.90 7.79 -23.35
N ARG A 272 -7.13 8.85 -23.65
CA ARG A 272 -6.85 9.26 -25.02
C ARG A 272 -6.00 8.23 -25.77
N LYS A 273 -5.89 8.37 -27.09
CA LYS A 273 -4.87 7.63 -27.87
C LYS A 273 -3.49 7.93 -27.34
N LEU A 274 -2.62 6.92 -27.33
CA LEU A 274 -1.24 6.99 -26.80
C LEU A 274 -1.16 7.34 -25.29
N GLY A 275 -2.27 7.20 -24.55
CA GLY A 275 -2.30 7.45 -23.09
C GLY A 275 -1.80 6.26 -22.28
N THR A 276 -1.73 6.43 -20.96
CA THR A 276 -1.19 5.45 -20.03
C THR A 276 -2.27 4.97 -19.05
N PHE A 277 -2.43 3.66 -18.95
CA PHE A 277 -3.25 2.99 -17.91
C PHE A 277 -2.31 2.37 -16.89
N VAL A 278 -2.48 2.69 -15.62
CA VAL A 278 -1.80 2.02 -14.51
C VAL A 278 -2.78 1.12 -13.77
N GLU A 279 -2.47 -0.17 -13.70
CA GLU A 279 -3.19 -1.15 -12.90
C GLU A 279 -2.46 -1.34 -11.57
N PHE A 280 -3.16 -1.05 -10.46
CA PHE A 280 -2.63 -1.17 -9.10
C PHE A 280 -3.42 -2.15 -8.24
N SER A 281 -4.68 -2.35 -8.55
CA SER A 281 -5.60 -3.05 -7.65
C SER A 281 -5.45 -4.56 -7.66
N VAL A 282 -5.80 -5.19 -6.55
CA VAL A 282 -6.04 -6.64 -6.49
C VAL A 282 -7.52 -6.90 -6.70
N PHE A 283 -7.89 -7.47 -7.85
CA PHE A 283 -9.27 -7.80 -8.18
C PHE A 283 -9.73 -9.10 -7.53
N ASN A 284 -10.98 -9.14 -7.06
CA ASN A 284 -11.60 -10.36 -6.59
C ASN A 284 -12.19 -11.20 -7.74
N GLU A 285 -12.55 -10.55 -8.85
CA GLU A 285 -13.13 -11.16 -10.04
C GLU A 285 -12.39 -10.68 -11.29
N PRO A 286 -12.33 -11.50 -12.37
CA PRO A 286 -11.70 -11.11 -13.62
C PRO A 286 -12.41 -9.91 -14.28
N ALA A 287 -11.63 -8.99 -14.83
CA ALA A 287 -12.13 -7.97 -15.75
C ALA A 287 -12.10 -8.50 -17.19
N THR A 288 -13.22 -8.35 -17.90
CA THR A 288 -13.31 -8.73 -19.32
C THR A 288 -13.29 -7.46 -20.18
N ILE A 289 -12.35 -7.37 -21.11
CA ILE A 289 -12.16 -6.22 -22.00
C ILE A 289 -12.00 -6.65 -23.45
N ASN A 290 -12.31 -5.73 -24.38
CA ASN A 290 -11.94 -5.87 -25.79
C ASN A 290 -10.49 -5.39 -25.97
N TRP A 291 -9.56 -6.33 -26.14
CA TRP A 291 -8.14 -6.04 -26.29
C TRP A 291 -7.79 -5.17 -27.51
N THR A 292 -8.67 -5.09 -28.53
CA THR A 292 -8.48 -4.21 -29.69
C THR A 292 -8.33 -2.75 -29.30
N ILE A 293 -8.94 -2.32 -28.18
CA ILE A 293 -8.86 -0.93 -27.70
C ILE A 293 -7.43 -0.55 -27.29
N ILE A 294 -6.68 -1.53 -26.78
CA ILE A 294 -5.31 -1.30 -26.31
C ILE A 294 -4.36 -1.11 -27.49
N GLY A 295 -4.42 -2.01 -28.49
CA GLY A 295 -3.51 -1.99 -29.62
C GLY A 295 -4.03 -1.09 -30.76
N ASP A 296 -4.89 -1.64 -31.61
CA ASP A 296 -5.29 -1.02 -32.86
C ASP A 296 -6.02 0.32 -32.70
N SER A 297 -6.90 0.42 -31.71
CA SER A 297 -7.75 1.61 -31.59
C SER A 297 -7.04 2.80 -30.95
N LYS A 298 -6.18 2.58 -29.96
CA LYS A 298 -5.60 3.67 -29.13
C LYS A 298 -4.10 3.60 -28.93
N GLU A 299 -3.44 2.46 -29.17
CA GLU A 299 -1.98 2.24 -28.91
C GLU A 299 -1.57 2.66 -27.50
N LEU A 300 -2.23 2.04 -26.49
CA LEU A 300 -2.10 2.42 -25.07
C LEU A 300 -0.85 1.83 -24.43
N ASN A 301 -0.28 2.55 -23.47
CA ASN A 301 0.70 2.02 -22.52
C ASN A 301 -0.05 1.43 -21.33
N ILE A 302 0.13 0.13 -21.04
CA ILE A 302 -0.46 -0.55 -19.89
C ILE A 302 0.64 -0.93 -18.91
N HIS A 303 0.61 -0.36 -17.73
CA HIS A 303 1.61 -0.58 -16.69
C HIS A 303 0.97 -1.20 -15.45
N GLY A 304 1.53 -2.32 -14.96
CA GLY A 304 1.23 -2.83 -13.63
C GLY A 304 2.07 -2.13 -12.58
N SER A 305 1.57 -2.09 -11.34
CA SER A 305 2.30 -1.58 -10.18
C SER A 305 2.21 -2.58 -9.03
N HIS A 306 3.34 -2.87 -8.39
CA HIS A 306 3.44 -3.83 -7.30
C HIS A 306 4.39 -3.32 -6.22
N LEU A 307 3.91 -3.25 -4.96
CA LEU A 307 4.66 -2.74 -3.81
C LEU A 307 5.13 -1.28 -4.01
N GLY A 308 6.10 -0.84 -3.20
CA GLY A 308 6.58 0.54 -3.19
C GLY A 308 8.08 0.72 -3.40
N PRO A 309 8.73 0.06 -4.40
CA PRO A 309 10.15 0.25 -4.63
C PRO A 309 10.48 1.70 -4.93
N GLY A 310 11.53 2.21 -4.25
CA GLY A 310 11.95 3.61 -4.40
C GLY A 310 11.01 4.66 -3.78
N GLY A 311 9.83 4.25 -3.28
CA GLY A 311 8.83 5.15 -2.73
C GLY A 311 9.00 5.49 -1.24
N TYR A 312 9.77 4.72 -0.46
CA TYR A 312 9.87 4.93 0.99
C TYR A 312 10.57 6.25 1.36
N ALA A 313 11.74 6.52 0.80
CA ALA A 313 12.47 7.74 1.08
C ALA A 313 11.69 9.02 0.70
N PRO A 314 11.12 9.15 -0.53
CA PRO A 314 10.30 10.30 -0.86
C PRO A 314 9.01 10.39 -0.04
N SER A 315 8.42 9.26 0.39
CA SER A 315 7.24 9.27 1.28
C SER A 315 7.58 9.84 2.66
N ILE A 316 8.68 9.39 3.26
CA ILE A 316 9.17 9.90 4.54
C ILE A 316 9.42 11.40 4.44
N GLN A 317 10.10 11.83 3.38
CA GLN A 317 10.38 13.25 3.15
C GLN A 317 9.09 14.07 3.00
N ALA A 318 8.17 13.61 2.14
CA ALA A 318 6.92 14.32 1.86
C ALA A 318 6.02 14.45 3.11
N LEU A 319 5.95 13.40 3.94
CA LEU A 319 5.24 13.44 5.22
C LEU A 319 5.92 14.41 6.21
N ALA A 320 7.25 14.37 6.33
CA ALA A 320 8.00 15.24 7.24
C ALA A 320 7.94 16.71 6.84
N GLU A 321 7.88 17.02 5.55
CA GLU A 321 7.75 18.37 4.99
C GLU A 321 6.28 18.83 4.90
N HIS A 322 5.31 17.98 5.24
CA HIS A 322 3.88 18.23 5.10
C HIS A 322 3.45 18.59 3.66
N SER A 323 4.18 18.14 2.65
CA SER A 323 3.79 18.27 1.23
C SER A 323 2.68 17.28 0.85
N VAL A 324 2.45 16.26 1.68
CA VAL A 324 1.29 15.37 1.68
C VAL A 324 0.74 15.27 3.10
N ASP A 325 -0.56 15.01 3.24
CA ASP A 325 -1.22 14.90 4.53
C ASP A 325 -2.05 13.62 4.63
N VAL A 326 -1.70 12.74 5.58
CA VAL A 326 -2.42 11.49 5.84
C VAL A 326 -3.22 11.52 7.15
N ARG A 327 -3.10 12.59 7.94
CA ARG A 327 -3.80 12.70 9.24
C ARG A 327 -5.32 12.58 9.14
N PRO A 328 -5.99 13.16 8.11
CA PRO A 328 -7.42 12.97 7.93
C PRO A 328 -7.83 11.55 7.53
N LEU A 329 -6.86 10.70 7.14
CA LEU A 329 -7.10 9.33 6.70
C LEU A 329 -7.04 8.33 7.87
N VAL A 330 -6.32 8.68 8.95
CA VAL A 330 -6.21 7.85 10.16
C VAL A 330 -7.48 8.03 10.97
N ALA A 331 -8.26 6.95 11.13
CA ALA A 331 -9.52 7.01 11.84
C ALA A 331 -9.35 6.71 13.33
N GLU A 332 -9.15 5.46 13.67
CA GLU A 332 -9.13 4.98 15.04
C GLU A 332 -7.97 4.02 15.29
N ALA A 333 -7.42 4.04 16.49
CA ALA A 333 -6.41 3.11 16.95
C ALA A 333 -7.02 2.15 17.99
N PHE A 334 -6.86 0.86 17.74
CA PHE A 334 -7.31 -0.21 18.63
C PHE A 334 -6.12 -0.88 19.30
N PRO A 335 -6.20 -1.21 20.59
CA PRO A 335 -5.20 -2.07 21.21
C PRO A 335 -5.26 -3.48 20.59
N LEU A 336 -4.13 -4.18 20.64
CA LEU A 336 -3.95 -5.47 19.95
C LEU A 336 -4.95 -6.54 20.43
N ASP A 337 -5.35 -6.51 21.68
CA ASP A 337 -6.37 -7.43 22.27
C ASP A 337 -7.81 -7.17 21.76
N ARG A 338 -8.04 -6.03 21.08
CA ARG A 338 -9.27 -5.69 20.37
C ARG A 338 -9.15 -5.80 18.85
N PHE A 339 -8.30 -6.68 18.38
CA PHE A 339 -8.04 -6.87 16.93
C PHE A 339 -9.31 -7.17 16.13
N ASP A 340 -10.23 -7.97 16.66
CA ASP A 340 -11.48 -8.30 15.95
C ASP A 340 -12.30 -7.04 15.66
N GLU A 341 -12.40 -6.14 16.63
CA GLU A 341 -13.10 -4.85 16.46
C GLU A 341 -12.37 -3.96 15.44
N ALA A 342 -11.04 -3.95 15.46
CA ALA A 342 -10.24 -3.22 14.48
C ALA A 342 -10.48 -3.74 13.05
N MET A 343 -10.56 -5.07 12.89
CA MET A 343 -10.83 -5.70 11.60
C MET A 343 -12.27 -5.43 11.13
N GLU A 344 -13.25 -5.48 12.03
CA GLU A 344 -14.64 -5.12 11.72
C GLU A 344 -14.75 -3.67 11.27
N ALA A 345 -14.11 -2.73 11.97
CA ALA A 345 -14.08 -1.32 11.60
C ALA A 345 -13.45 -1.13 10.20
N ALA A 346 -12.33 -1.81 9.91
CA ALA A 346 -11.70 -1.76 8.60
C ALA A 346 -12.61 -2.33 7.49
N LEU A 347 -13.32 -3.43 7.76
CA LEU A 347 -14.23 -4.08 6.80
C LEU A 347 -15.50 -3.28 6.54
N SER A 348 -15.94 -2.39 7.44
CA SER A 348 -17.14 -1.56 7.27
C SER A 348 -17.04 -0.64 6.05
N GLY A 349 -15.82 -0.22 5.69
CA GLY A 349 -15.54 0.73 4.61
C GLY A 349 -15.97 2.17 4.94
N ASP A 350 -16.34 2.43 6.20
CA ASP A 350 -16.72 3.77 6.68
C ASP A 350 -15.49 4.54 7.19
N VAL A 351 -14.38 3.85 7.40
CA VAL A 351 -13.09 4.41 7.78
C VAL A 351 -12.05 4.13 6.70
N LEU A 352 -11.04 4.99 6.59
CA LEU A 352 -9.99 4.84 5.56
C LEU A 352 -8.80 4.01 6.07
N LYS A 353 -8.35 4.26 7.30
CA LYS A 353 -7.24 3.53 7.91
C LYS A 353 -7.51 3.27 9.39
N THR A 354 -7.57 2.00 9.74
CA THR A 354 -7.59 1.54 11.14
C THR A 354 -6.17 1.16 11.56
N LEU A 355 -5.79 1.53 12.78
CA LEU A 355 -4.51 1.15 13.36
C LEU A 355 -4.70 0.12 14.47
N VAL A 356 -3.75 -0.81 14.58
CA VAL A 356 -3.57 -1.69 15.74
C VAL A 356 -2.32 -1.24 16.49
N VAL A 357 -2.45 -1.00 17.79
CA VAL A 357 -1.35 -0.60 18.67
C VAL A 357 -0.99 -1.76 19.59
N PRO A 358 0.19 -2.37 19.42
CA PRO A 358 0.67 -3.41 20.32
C PRO A 358 1.10 -2.76 21.65
N ILE A 359 0.40 -3.07 22.76
CA ILE A 359 0.70 -2.56 24.10
C ILE A 359 1.42 -3.62 24.91
#